data_aa183b1a2acca417f6121ec65a9de6bd
#
_entry.id   aa183b1a2acca417f6121ec65a9de6bd
#
_cell.length_a   1.000
_cell.length_b   1.000
_cell.length_c   1.000
_cell.angle_alpha   90.00
_cell.angle_beta   90.00
_cell.angle_gamma   90.00
#
_symmetry.space_group_name_H-M   'P 1'
#
loop_
_entity.id
_entity.type
_entity.pdbx_description
1 polymer ?
#
loop_
_entity_poly.entity_id
_entity_poly.type
_entity_poly.pdbx_seq_one_letter_code
_entity_poly.pdbx_strand_id
1 'polypeptide(L)'
;GEMDIVTKASILYDQRGEPSSYLLINLDNTEKMIAYNRISEFENVFTLVSVYAKVGYALYDLYTFEGYAIKQWYENMGEKDGTPLSQIIGIYSYIHPNDAGYINSFFEEVKQGKAHHFRREVRVKSGDGWKWICANITRNPQSVDPNKPEMICINYDITELKDSQLKRERAEELDRLKSAFLANMSHEIRTPLNAIVGFSQLLAETDDPEERHEFVEIIDSNNRMLLQLISDILDLAKIESGTMDFKFADMNVKEVINEIVTSFRIKMPDNVALIAPQDSPECQIYSDRMRLTQVISNFLNNAIKYTSEGCITLAY
;
A
#
# COMPACT_ATOMS: atom_id res chain seq x y z
N GLY A 1 10.02 -31.40 -50.69
CA GLY A 1 10.18 -31.20 -49.27
C GLY A 1 11.17 -32.20 -48.73
N GLU A 2 11.91 -31.85 -47.69
CA GLU A 2 12.78 -32.80 -46.98
C GLU A 2 11.91 -33.86 -46.30
N MET A 3 12.34 -35.12 -46.35
CA MET A 3 11.68 -36.24 -45.69
C MET A 3 12.61 -36.79 -44.62
N ASP A 4 12.09 -36.97 -43.41
CA ASP A 4 12.78 -37.65 -42.32
C ASP A 4 12.50 -39.14 -42.40
N ILE A 5 13.52 -39.92 -42.75
CA ILE A 5 13.40 -41.37 -42.93
C ILE A 5 14.22 -42.12 -41.87
N VAL A 6 13.56 -42.98 -41.12
CA VAL A 6 14.21 -43.91 -40.20
C VAL A 6 14.40 -45.26 -40.93
N THR A 7 15.64 -45.63 -41.15
CA THR A 7 15.99 -46.93 -41.77
C THR A 7 16.39 -47.93 -40.69
N LYS A 8 15.67 -49.04 -40.62
CA LYS A 8 16.07 -50.22 -39.83
C LYS A 8 16.68 -51.30 -40.79
N ALA A 9 17.87 -51.69 -40.45
CA ALA A 9 18.54 -52.75 -41.18
C ALA A 9 18.65 -54.04 -40.32
N SER A 10 18.28 -55.18 -40.86
CA SER A 10 18.41 -56.46 -40.20
C SER A 10 19.09 -57.44 -41.13
N ILE A 11 19.98 -58.24 -40.60
CA ILE A 11 20.63 -59.29 -41.33
C ILE A 11 19.75 -60.57 -41.28
N LEU A 12 19.45 -61.12 -42.42
CA LEU A 12 18.76 -62.42 -42.55
C LEU A 12 19.79 -63.50 -42.77
N TYR A 13 19.64 -64.57 -42.03
CA TYR A 13 20.56 -65.74 -42.09
C TYR A 13 19.90 -66.89 -42.83
N ASP A 14 20.67 -67.68 -43.50
CA ASP A 14 20.22 -68.93 -44.17
C ASP A 14 20.03 -70.07 -43.15
N GLN A 15 19.63 -71.26 -43.64
CA GLN A 15 19.41 -72.45 -42.80
C GLN A 15 20.71 -72.96 -42.14
N ARG A 16 21.86 -72.48 -42.56
CA ARG A 16 23.19 -72.85 -42.05
C ARG A 16 23.71 -71.80 -41.05
N GLY A 17 22.97 -70.73 -40.84
CA GLY A 17 23.36 -69.63 -39.91
C GLY A 17 24.31 -68.63 -40.57
N GLU A 18 24.49 -68.64 -41.87
CA GLU A 18 25.31 -67.66 -42.58
C GLU A 18 24.50 -66.51 -43.09
N PRO A 19 25.04 -65.28 -43.10
CA PRO A 19 24.32 -64.08 -43.59
C PRO A 19 23.94 -64.26 -45.05
N SER A 20 22.64 -64.20 -45.36
CA SER A 20 22.16 -64.49 -46.75
C SER A 20 21.59 -63.24 -47.43
N SER A 21 21.01 -62.27 -46.65
CA SER A 21 20.46 -61.09 -47.23
C SER A 21 20.25 -60.00 -46.12
N TYR A 22 19.94 -58.81 -46.56
CA TYR A 22 19.63 -57.70 -45.66
C TYR A 22 18.18 -57.26 -45.88
N LEU A 23 17.44 -57.07 -44.75
CA LEU A 23 16.14 -56.45 -44.77
C LEU A 23 16.30 -54.96 -44.38
N LEU A 24 15.92 -54.05 -45.27
CA LEU A 24 15.88 -52.63 -45.03
C LEU A 24 14.42 -52.18 -44.95
N ILE A 25 14.04 -51.62 -43.83
CA ILE A 25 12.70 -51.02 -43.62
C ILE A 25 12.90 -49.56 -43.51
N ASN A 26 12.35 -48.78 -44.44
CA ASN A 26 12.32 -47.34 -44.41
C ASN A 26 10.96 -46.89 -43.91
N LEU A 27 10.94 -46.13 -42.80
CA LEU A 27 9.75 -45.57 -42.25
C LEU A 27 9.81 -44.05 -42.46
N ASP A 28 8.79 -43.49 -43.10
CA ASP A 28 8.60 -42.06 -43.15
C ASP A 28 8.20 -41.57 -41.77
N ASN A 29 9.02 -40.71 -41.17
CA ASN A 29 8.85 -40.16 -39.84
C ASN A 29 8.59 -38.64 -39.88
N THR A 30 8.40 -38.09 -41.07
CA THR A 30 8.31 -36.63 -41.31
C THR A 30 7.20 -35.99 -40.51
N GLU A 31 5.99 -36.53 -40.52
CA GLU A 31 4.85 -35.96 -39.76
C GLU A 31 5.13 -35.99 -38.26
N LYS A 32 5.72 -37.07 -37.76
CA LYS A 32 6.07 -37.18 -36.34
C LYS A 32 7.15 -36.16 -35.93
N MET A 33 8.16 -35.97 -36.77
CA MET A 33 9.21 -34.97 -36.53
C MET A 33 8.68 -33.54 -36.58
N ILE A 34 7.81 -33.23 -37.53
CA ILE A 34 7.13 -31.93 -37.61
C ILE A 34 6.29 -31.68 -36.34
N ALA A 35 5.52 -32.67 -35.91
CA ALA A 35 4.74 -32.55 -34.66
C ALA A 35 5.65 -32.37 -33.45
N TYR A 36 6.72 -33.13 -33.33
CA TYR A 36 7.70 -33.02 -32.25
C TYR A 36 8.37 -31.64 -32.21
N ASN A 37 8.81 -31.16 -33.37
CA ASN A 37 9.44 -29.84 -33.48
C ASN A 37 8.48 -28.70 -33.09
N ARG A 38 7.20 -28.80 -33.48
CA ARG A 38 6.17 -27.83 -33.07
C ARG A 38 5.92 -27.84 -31.55
N ILE A 39 5.88 -29.02 -30.94
CA ILE A 39 5.75 -29.17 -29.50
C ILE A 39 6.94 -28.53 -28.78
N SER A 40 8.17 -28.87 -29.24
CA SER A 40 9.39 -28.29 -28.66
C SER A 40 9.47 -26.77 -28.81
N GLU A 41 9.08 -26.24 -29.97
CA GLU A 41 9.00 -24.80 -30.19
C GLU A 41 7.98 -24.15 -29.24
N PHE A 42 6.81 -24.75 -29.08
CA PHE A 42 5.79 -24.26 -28.13
C PHE A 42 6.29 -24.30 -26.69
N GLU A 43 6.96 -25.38 -26.26
CA GLU A 43 7.56 -25.50 -24.93
C GLU A 43 8.61 -24.42 -24.67
N ASN A 44 9.46 -24.12 -25.65
CA ASN A 44 10.45 -23.05 -25.54
C ASN A 44 9.79 -21.67 -25.41
N VAL A 45 8.81 -21.35 -26.26
CA VAL A 45 8.08 -20.08 -26.19
C VAL A 45 7.34 -19.96 -24.87
N PHE A 46 6.66 -21.03 -24.44
CA PHE A 46 5.95 -21.05 -23.16
C PHE A 46 6.90 -20.82 -21.97
N THR A 47 8.07 -21.46 -21.98
CA THR A 47 9.09 -21.25 -20.95
C THR A 47 9.57 -19.79 -20.91
N LEU A 48 9.86 -19.20 -22.07
CA LEU A 48 10.24 -17.78 -22.13
C LEU A 48 9.14 -16.87 -21.59
N VAL A 49 7.90 -17.05 -22.05
CA VAL A 49 6.75 -16.27 -21.58
C VAL A 49 6.57 -16.42 -20.07
N SER A 50 6.67 -17.63 -19.53
CA SER A 50 6.52 -17.87 -18.11
C SER A 50 7.57 -17.13 -17.27
N VAL A 51 8.82 -17.13 -17.70
CA VAL A 51 9.91 -16.43 -17.00
C VAL A 51 9.77 -14.91 -17.09
N TYR A 52 9.59 -14.36 -18.31
CA TYR A 52 9.53 -12.90 -18.50
C TYR A 52 8.26 -12.28 -17.93
N ALA A 53 7.11 -12.94 -18.06
CA ALA A 53 5.85 -12.48 -17.51
C ALA A 53 5.62 -12.93 -16.04
N LYS A 54 6.56 -13.66 -15.44
CA LYS A 54 6.47 -14.24 -14.09
C LYS A 54 5.19 -15.08 -13.91
N VAL A 55 4.76 -15.80 -14.95
CA VAL A 55 3.54 -16.62 -14.96
C VAL A 55 3.88 -18.06 -14.63
N GLY A 56 3.38 -18.53 -13.52
CA GLY A 56 3.49 -19.92 -13.11
C GLY A 56 2.27 -20.74 -13.52
N TYR A 57 2.49 -22.03 -13.80
CA TYR A 57 1.45 -23.00 -14.15
C TYR A 57 1.60 -24.25 -13.28
N ALA A 58 0.48 -24.75 -12.77
CA ALA A 58 0.40 -26.06 -12.12
C ALA A 58 -0.85 -26.81 -12.57
N LEU A 59 -0.73 -28.12 -12.68
CA LEU A 59 -1.81 -29.07 -12.90
C LEU A 59 -1.79 -30.11 -11.77
N TYR A 60 -2.91 -30.30 -11.07
CA TYR A 60 -2.99 -31.20 -9.94
C TYR A 60 -4.38 -31.79 -9.74
N ASP A 61 -4.42 -32.97 -9.15
CA ASP A 61 -5.68 -33.61 -8.72
C ASP A 61 -6.30 -32.84 -7.53
N LEU A 62 -7.59 -32.62 -7.56
CA LEU A 62 -8.33 -31.83 -6.55
C LEU A 62 -8.29 -32.44 -5.15
N TYR A 63 -8.21 -33.75 -5.02
CA TYR A 63 -8.33 -34.46 -3.74
C TYR A 63 -6.97 -34.80 -3.13
N THR A 64 -6.01 -35.22 -3.98
CA THR A 64 -4.67 -35.63 -3.52
C THR A 64 -3.65 -34.52 -3.59
N PHE A 65 -3.93 -33.46 -4.37
CA PHE A 65 -2.97 -32.41 -4.75
C PHE A 65 -1.69 -32.95 -5.40
N GLU A 66 -1.74 -34.18 -5.91
CA GLU A 66 -0.66 -34.74 -6.74
C GLU A 66 -0.72 -34.16 -8.15
N GLY A 67 0.44 -33.87 -8.71
CA GLY A 67 0.52 -33.25 -10.02
C GLY A 67 1.89 -32.68 -10.32
N TYR A 68 1.95 -31.74 -11.23
CA TYR A 68 3.20 -31.06 -11.57
C TYR A 68 3.00 -29.56 -11.70
N ALA A 69 4.07 -28.81 -11.50
CA ALA A 69 4.13 -27.39 -11.78
C ALA A 69 5.42 -27.03 -12.50
N ILE A 70 5.40 -25.92 -13.24
CA ILE A 70 6.62 -25.37 -13.82
C ILE A 70 7.41 -24.59 -12.75
N LYS A 71 8.71 -24.44 -12.97
CA LYS A 71 9.64 -23.77 -12.05
C LYS A 71 9.11 -22.39 -11.60
N GLN A 72 8.57 -21.59 -12.52
CA GLN A 72 8.05 -20.25 -12.20
C GLN A 72 6.87 -20.29 -11.22
N TRP A 73 6.07 -21.36 -11.21
CA TRP A 73 4.99 -21.50 -10.24
C TRP A 73 5.53 -21.64 -8.81
N TYR A 74 6.59 -22.44 -8.62
CA TYR A 74 7.27 -22.59 -7.33
C TYR A 74 7.92 -21.29 -6.89
N GLU A 75 8.61 -20.58 -7.78
CA GLU A 75 9.22 -19.30 -7.50
C GLU A 75 8.18 -18.26 -7.05
N ASN A 76 7.01 -18.22 -7.70
CA ASN A 76 5.90 -17.37 -7.31
C ASN A 76 5.36 -17.72 -5.92
N MET A 77 5.31 -19.01 -5.57
CA MET A 77 4.90 -19.47 -4.25
C MET A 77 6.00 -19.34 -3.19
N GLY A 78 7.21 -18.94 -3.55
CA GLY A 78 8.35 -18.85 -2.64
C GLY A 78 8.94 -20.19 -2.27
N GLU A 79 8.72 -21.21 -3.12
CA GLU A 79 9.10 -22.59 -2.86
C GLU A 79 10.21 -23.08 -3.78
N LYS A 80 10.87 -24.16 -3.37
CA LYS A 80 11.90 -24.80 -4.16
C LYS A 80 11.26 -25.63 -5.27
N ASP A 81 11.83 -25.54 -6.47
CA ASP A 81 11.43 -26.36 -7.62
C ASP A 81 11.42 -27.86 -7.29
N GLY A 82 10.33 -28.54 -7.69
CA GLY A 82 10.13 -29.96 -7.42
C GLY A 82 9.60 -30.32 -6.04
N THR A 83 9.29 -29.35 -5.18
CA THR A 83 8.57 -29.62 -3.93
C THR A 83 7.20 -30.23 -4.23
N PRO A 84 6.80 -31.35 -3.59
CA PRO A 84 5.49 -31.96 -3.83
C PRO A 84 4.37 -30.97 -3.65
N LEU A 85 3.46 -30.85 -4.63
CA LEU A 85 2.36 -29.88 -4.60
C LEU A 85 1.45 -30.08 -3.40
N SER A 86 1.27 -31.32 -2.93
CA SER A 86 0.53 -31.66 -1.72
C SER A 86 1.11 -31.07 -0.41
N GLN A 87 2.38 -30.62 -0.44
CA GLN A 87 3.01 -29.93 0.67
C GLN A 87 2.86 -28.39 0.60
N ILE A 88 2.33 -27.89 -0.50
CA ILE A 88 2.14 -26.47 -0.75
C ILE A 88 0.66 -26.12 -0.84
N ILE A 89 -0.08 -26.82 -1.72
CA ILE A 89 -1.51 -26.59 -1.96
C ILE A 89 -2.31 -27.12 -0.77
N GLY A 90 -3.21 -26.30 -0.24
CA GLY A 90 -3.97 -26.65 0.94
C GLY A 90 -3.26 -26.38 2.27
N ILE A 91 -1.98 -25.96 2.24
CA ILE A 91 -1.25 -25.56 3.45
C ILE A 91 -1.33 -24.05 3.61
N TYR A 92 -2.24 -23.64 4.48
CA TYR A 92 -2.60 -22.21 4.63
C TYR A 92 -1.55 -21.36 5.35
N SER A 93 -0.49 -21.95 5.91
CA SER A 93 0.62 -21.21 6.51
C SER A 93 1.44 -20.40 5.48
N TYR A 94 1.33 -20.74 4.20
CA TYR A 94 1.95 -20.00 3.10
C TYR A 94 1.11 -18.81 2.63
N ILE A 95 -0.16 -18.75 3.03
CA ILE A 95 -1.10 -17.72 2.61
C ILE A 95 -1.42 -16.85 3.81
N HIS A 96 -1.51 -15.55 3.59
CA HIS A 96 -1.87 -14.62 4.65
C HIS A 96 -3.21 -15.02 5.30
N PRO A 97 -3.33 -15.00 6.65
CA PRO A 97 -4.53 -15.49 7.35
C PRO A 97 -5.85 -14.90 6.85
N ASN A 98 -5.85 -13.63 6.49
CA ASN A 98 -7.05 -12.96 5.95
C ASN A 98 -7.45 -13.45 4.56
N ASP A 99 -6.55 -14.10 3.82
CA ASP A 99 -6.76 -14.51 2.43
C ASP A 99 -7.02 -16.04 2.33
N ALA A 100 -6.58 -16.81 3.31
CA ALA A 100 -6.69 -18.28 3.34
C ALA A 100 -8.14 -18.79 3.26
N GLY A 101 -9.07 -18.10 3.90
CA GLY A 101 -10.48 -18.49 3.92
C GLY A 101 -11.12 -18.56 2.53
N TYR A 102 -10.72 -17.67 1.62
CA TYR A 102 -11.28 -17.64 0.25
C TYR A 102 -10.89 -18.88 -0.57
N ILE A 103 -9.67 -19.36 -0.41
CA ILE A 103 -9.18 -20.55 -1.14
C ILE A 103 -9.83 -21.81 -0.60
N ASN A 104 -10.00 -21.91 0.72
CA ASN A 104 -10.71 -23.01 1.38
C ASN A 104 -12.14 -23.14 0.87
N SER A 105 -12.89 -22.05 0.94
CA SER A 105 -14.28 -22.02 0.47
C SER A 105 -14.38 -22.45 -0.98
N PHE A 106 -13.47 -21.97 -1.83
CA PHE A 106 -13.45 -22.36 -3.24
C PHE A 106 -13.25 -23.87 -3.45
N PHE A 107 -12.26 -24.48 -2.79
CA PHE A 107 -12.04 -25.92 -2.94
C PHE A 107 -13.23 -26.75 -2.47
N GLU A 108 -13.89 -26.35 -1.39
CA GLU A 108 -15.11 -27.03 -0.93
C GLU A 108 -16.29 -26.84 -1.93
N GLU A 109 -16.43 -25.67 -2.50
CA GLU A 109 -17.44 -25.40 -3.53
C GLU A 109 -17.19 -26.19 -4.82
N VAL A 110 -15.92 -26.35 -5.23
CA VAL A 110 -15.54 -27.17 -6.40
C VAL A 110 -15.84 -28.64 -6.15
N LYS A 111 -15.51 -29.17 -4.95
CA LYS A 111 -15.84 -30.55 -4.57
C LYS A 111 -17.34 -30.82 -4.59
N GLN A 112 -18.15 -29.79 -4.27
CA GLN A 112 -19.61 -29.86 -4.32
C GLN A 112 -20.20 -29.60 -5.73
N GLY A 113 -19.36 -29.32 -6.73
CA GLY A 113 -19.78 -28.97 -8.09
C GLY A 113 -20.44 -27.59 -8.23
N LYS A 114 -20.31 -26.73 -7.23
CA LYS A 114 -20.90 -25.38 -7.18
C LYS A 114 -20.02 -24.30 -7.82
N ALA A 115 -18.72 -24.50 -7.85
CA ALA A 115 -17.76 -23.58 -8.46
C ALA A 115 -16.85 -24.29 -9.45
N HIS A 116 -16.42 -23.58 -10.49
CA HIS A 116 -15.51 -24.10 -11.53
C HIS A 116 -14.31 -23.21 -11.76
N HIS A 117 -14.30 -21.99 -11.23
CA HIS A 117 -13.26 -21.00 -11.46
C HIS A 117 -13.07 -20.13 -10.23
N PHE A 118 -11.82 -19.82 -9.92
CA PHE A 118 -11.40 -18.91 -8.86
C PHE A 118 -10.36 -17.94 -9.42
N ARG A 119 -10.58 -16.64 -9.19
CA ARG A 119 -9.58 -15.62 -9.47
C ARG A 119 -9.53 -14.66 -8.30
N ARG A 120 -8.41 -14.63 -7.63
CA ARG A 120 -8.17 -13.73 -6.48
C ARG A 120 -6.72 -13.31 -6.41
N GLU A 121 -6.53 -12.13 -5.85
CA GLU A 121 -5.23 -11.66 -5.40
C GLU A 121 -5.06 -12.08 -3.94
N VAL A 122 -3.99 -12.80 -3.66
CA VAL A 122 -3.69 -13.34 -2.34
C VAL A 122 -2.26 -13.02 -1.96
N ARG A 123 -2.02 -12.87 -0.65
CA ARG A 123 -0.67 -12.67 -0.14
C ARG A 123 -0.05 -14.01 0.20
N VAL A 124 1.13 -14.25 -0.36
CA VAL A 124 1.91 -15.47 -0.16
C VAL A 124 3.19 -15.11 0.58
N LYS A 125 3.62 -15.97 1.50
CA LYS A 125 4.81 -15.77 2.31
C LYS A 125 6.07 -15.72 1.43
N SER A 126 6.94 -14.75 1.67
CA SER A 126 8.21 -14.59 0.96
C SER A 126 9.27 -14.07 1.93
N GLY A 127 10.15 -14.95 2.39
CA GLY A 127 11.08 -14.65 3.47
C GLY A 127 10.33 -14.23 4.75
N ASP A 128 10.69 -13.06 5.29
CA ASP A 128 10.03 -12.48 6.47
C ASP A 128 8.80 -11.62 6.13
N GLY A 129 8.45 -11.49 4.85
CA GLY A 129 7.35 -10.65 4.38
C GLY A 129 6.30 -11.41 3.54
N TRP A 130 5.51 -10.61 2.82
CA TRP A 130 4.44 -11.07 1.97
C TRP A 130 4.60 -10.50 0.56
N LYS A 131 4.34 -11.31 -0.45
CA LYS A 131 4.22 -10.89 -1.84
C LYS A 131 2.81 -11.12 -2.35
N TRP A 132 2.38 -10.30 -3.31
CA TRP A 132 1.06 -10.41 -3.90
C TRP A 132 1.08 -11.33 -5.10
N ILE A 133 0.26 -12.36 -5.07
CA ILE A 133 0.07 -13.32 -6.15
C ILE A 133 -1.37 -13.23 -6.64
N CYS A 134 -1.57 -13.07 -7.94
CA CYS A 134 -2.87 -13.32 -8.54
C CYS A 134 -2.96 -14.81 -8.87
N ALA A 135 -3.87 -15.51 -8.23
CA ALA A 135 -4.14 -16.92 -8.46
C ALA A 135 -5.42 -17.10 -9.28
N ASN A 136 -5.29 -17.78 -10.42
CA ASN A 136 -6.40 -18.24 -11.25
C ASN A 136 -6.42 -19.77 -11.19
N ILE A 137 -7.47 -20.32 -10.60
CA ILE A 137 -7.64 -21.78 -10.46
C ILE A 137 -8.93 -22.15 -11.17
N THR A 138 -8.84 -23.13 -12.04
CA THR A 138 -10.01 -23.63 -12.78
C THR A 138 -9.96 -25.15 -12.92
N ARG A 139 -11.12 -25.76 -13.03
CA ARG A 139 -11.18 -27.20 -13.36
C ARG A 139 -10.68 -27.41 -14.78
N ASN A 140 -9.83 -28.43 -14.99
CA ASN A 140 -9.36 -28.81 -16.30
C ASN A 140 -10.54 -29.36 -17.13
N PRO A 141 -10.95 -28.69 -18.22
CA PRO A 141 -12.05 -29.17 -19.05
C PRO A 141 -11.73 -30.46 -19.81
N GLN A 142 -10.45 -30.82 -19.91
CA GLN A 142 -9.96 -32.04 -20.59
C GLN A 142 -9.72 -33.20 -19.60
N SER A 143 -10.07 -33.03 -18.31
CA SER A 143 -9.99 -34.12 -17.33
C SER A 143 -10.85 -35.31 -17.78
N VAL A 144 -10.21 -36.44 -18.04
CA VAL A 144 -10.82 -37.64 -18.62
C VAL A 144 -11.62 -38.42 -17.58
N ASP A 145 -11.22 -38.39 -16.30
CA ASP A 145 -11.86 -39.10 -15.21
C ASP A 145 -12.75 -38.17 -14.37
N PRO A 146 -14.07 -38.33 -14.40
CA PRO A 146 -14.98 -37.53 -13.56
C PRO A 146 -14.70 -37.68 -12.05
N ASN A 147 -14.10 -38.79 -11.62
CA ASN A 147 -13.79 -39.07 -10.21
C ASN A 147 -12.44 -38.51 -9.77
N LYS A 148 -11.62 -38.04 -10.72
CA LYS A 148 -10.34 -37.37 -10.47
C LYS A 148 -10.29 -36.02 -11.18
N PRO A 149 -11.04 -35.04 -10.71
CA PRO A 149 -11.05 -33.73 -11.32
C PRO A 149 -9.70 -33.05 -11.17
N GLU A 150 -9.06 -32.77 -12.29
CA GLU A 150 -7.82 -32.03 -12.34
C GLU A 150 -8.09 -30.51 -12.27
N MET A 151 -7.23 -29.82 -11.56
CA MET A 151 -7.25 -28.37 -11.44
C MET A 151 -6.05 -27.75 -12.15
N ILE A 152 -6.29 -26.71 -12.90
CA ILE A 152 -5.26 -25.85 -13.48
C ILE A 152 -5.13 -24.62 -12.60
N CYS A 153 -3.93 -24.34 -12.12
CA CYS A 153 -3.61 -23.12 -11.41
C CYS A 153 -2.61 -22.29 -12.22
N ILE A 154 -3.01 -21.10 -12.58
CA ILE A 154 -2.10 -20.09 -13.14
C ILE A 154 -1.92 -19.02 -12.08
N ASN A 155 -0.66 -18.80 -11.67
CA ASN A 155 -0.31 -17.76 -10.73
C ASN A 155 0.68 -16.76 -11.35
N TYR A 156 0.65 -15.53 -10.94
CA TYR A 156 1.64 -14.53 -11.32
C TYR A 156 1.85 -13.49 -10.22
N ASP A 157 3.10 -13.06 -10.08
CA ASP A 157 3.50 -12.08 -9.09
C ASP A 157 3.06 -10.68 -9.52
N ILE A 158 2.24 -10.03 -8.69
CA ILE A 158 1.73 -8.68 -8.90
C ILE A 158 2.26 -7.69 -7.87
N THR A 159 3.33 -8.05 -7.14
CA THR A 159 3.86 -7.23 -6.04
C THR A 159 4.30 -5.86 -6.55
N GLU A 160 5.08 -5.81 -7.63
CA GLU A 160 5.53 -4.54 -8.24
C GLU A 160 4.35 -3.67 -8.70
N LEU A 161 3.29 -4.30 -9.23
CA LEU A 161 2.07 -3.60 -9.63
C LEU A 161 1.35 -2.99 -8.42
N LYS A 162 1.20 -3.77 -7.33
CA LYS A 162 0.58 -3.31 -6.08
C LYS A 162 1.38 -2.18 -5.42
N ASP A 163 2.70 -2.30 -5.39
CA ASP A 163 3.57 -1.26 -4.86
C ASP A 163 3.48 0.04 -5.67
N SER A 164 3.41 -0.09 -6.98
CA SER A 164 3.24 1.07 -7.88
C SER A 164 1.89 1.74 -7.70
N GLN A 165 0.82 0.95 -7.58
CA GLN A 165 -0.53 1.46 -7.30
C GLN A 165 -0.58 2.19 -5.95
N LEU A 166 -0.03 1.60 -4.89
CA LEU A 166 0.00 2.21 -3.57
C LEU A 166 0.81 3.51 -3.53
N LYS A 167 1.95 3.56 -4.22
CA LYS A 167 2.73 4.80 -4.35
C LYS A 167 1.95 5.89 -5.07
N ARG A 168 1.23 5.53 -6.13
CA ARG A 168 0.40 6.46 -6.88
C ARG A 168 -0.76 6.98 -6.02
N GLU A 169 -1.50 6.11 -5.35
CA GLU A 169 -2.60 6.50 -4.46
C GLU A 169 -2.14 7.46 -3.37
N ARG A 170 -0.97 7.19 -2.75
CA ARG A 170 -0.37 8.09 -1.76
C ARG A 170 0.01 9.44 -2.35
N ALA A 171 0.56 9.47 -3.56
CA ALA A 171 0.91 10.72 -4.24
C ALA A 171 -0.33 11.54 -4.59
N GLU A 172 -1.37 10.90 -5.11
CA GLU A 172 -2.67 11.55 -5.43
C GLU A 172 -3.34 12.11 -4.17
N GLU A 173 -3.31 11.37 -3.05
CA GLU A 173 -3.87 11.86 -1.78
C GLU A 173 -3.08 13.05 -1.23
N LEU A 174 -1.75 13.00 -1.28
CA LEU A 174 -0.91 14.13 -0.86
C LEU A 174 -1.17 15.38 -1.72
N ASP A 175 -1.34 15.22 -3.03
CA ASP A 175 -1.65 16.35 -3.93
C ASP A 175 -3.03 16.93 -3.65
N ARG A 176 -4.02 16.06 -3.37
CA ARG A 176 -5.36 16.48 -2.95
C ARG A 176 -5.33 17.27 -1.63
N LEU A 177 -4.59 16.77 -0.64
CA LEU A 177 -4.45 17.45 0.65
C LEU A 177 -3.76 18.81 0.49
N LYS A 178 -2.70 18.88 -0.33
CA LYS A 178 -2.00 20.13 -0.66
C LYS A 178 -2.91 21.15 -1.33
N SER A 179 -3.71 20.72 -2.29
CA SER A 179 -4.65 21.58 -2.99
C SER A 179 -5.75 22.11 -2.07
N ALA A 180 -6.31 21.25 -1.23
CA ALA A 180 -7.30 21.65 -0.21
C ALA A 180 -6.70 22.63 0.80
N PHE A 181 -5.46 22.40 1.25
CA PHE A 181 -4.75 23.31 2.13
C PHE A 181 -4.60 24.71 1.52
N LEU A 182 -4.11 24.81 0.27
CA LEU A 182 -3.95 26.08 -0.43
C LEU A 182 -5.27 26.83 -0.62
N ALA A 183 -6.35 26.11 -0.94
CA ALA A 183 -7.68 26.71 -1.07
C ALA A 183 -8.18 27.27 0.28
N ASN A 184 -8.02 26.51 1.37
CA ASN A 184 -8.39 26.96 2.71
C ASN A 184 -7.56 28.16 3.15
N MET A 185 -6.23 28.12 2.93
CA MET A 185 -5.34 29.24 3.25
C MET A 185 -5.73 30.52 2.49
N SER A 186 -6.09 30.39 1.22
CA SER A 186 -6.56 31.53 0.43
C SER A 186 -7.83 32.16 1.01
N HIS A 187 -8.74 31.34 1.54
CA HIS A 187 -9.96 31.80 2.19
C HIS A 187 -9.66 32.48 3.53
N GLU A 188 -8.81 31.82 4.36
CA GLU A 188 -8.44 32.34 5.70
C GLU A 188 -7.64 33.65 5.62
N ILE A 189 -6.88 33.89 4.54
CA ILE A 189 -6.19 35.16 4.28
C ILE A 189 -7.17 36.22 3.78
N ARG A 190 -8.11 35.86 2.91
CA ARG A 190 -9.04 36.81 2.27
C ARG A 190 -9.98 37.47 3.31
N THR A 191 -10.45 36.73 4.28
CA THR A 191 -11.41 37.21 5.28
C THR A 191 -10.85 38.39 6.09
N PRO A 192 -9.71 38.30 6.80
CA PRO A 192 -9.13 39.42 7.52
C PRO A 192 -8.67 40.55 6.59
N LEU A 193 -8.16 40.20 5.38
CA LEU A 193 -7.77 41.23 4.43
C LEU A 193 -8.96 42.10 3.98
N ASN A 194 -10.10 41.49 3.66
CA ASN A 194 -11.32 42.23 3.30
C ASN A 194 -11.83 43.08 4.46
N ALA A 195 -11.74 42.61 5.71
CA ALA A 195 -12.09 43.39 6.89
C ALA A 195 -11.17 44.63 7.03
N ILE A 196 -9.86 44.45 6.92
CA ILE A 196 -8.89 45.56 6.96
C ILE A 196 -9.22 46.60 5.89
N VAL A 197 -9.44 46.17 4.63
CA VAL A 197 -9.77 47.09 3.54
C VAL A 197 -11.09 47.81 3.77
N GLY A 198 -12.15 47.08 4.15
CA GLY A 198 -13.47 47.67 4.37
C GLY A 198 -13.50 48.69 5.53
N PHE A 199 -12.92 48.32 6.68
CA PHE A 199 -12.88 49.22 7.83
C PHE A 199 -11.91 50.39 7.62
N SER A 200 -10.86 50.24 6.80
CA SER A 200 -10.00 51.36 6.42
C SER A 200 -10.74 52.40 5.56
N GLN A 201 -11.68 51.97 4.71
CA GLN A 201 -12.51 52.87 3.92
C GLN A 201 -13.51 53.64 4.85
N LEU A 202 -14.20 52.90 5.74
CA LEU A 202 -15.10 53.50 6.72
C LEU A 202 -14.38 54.49 7.65
N LEU A 203 -13.16 54.15 8.09
CA LEU A 203 -12.31 55.03 8.90
C LEU A 203 -11.99 56.36 8.22
N ALA A 204 -11.89 56.35 6.88
CA ALA A 204 -11.63 57.56 6.08
C ALA A 204 -12.90 58.45 5.89
N GLU A 205 -14.09 57.86 6.02
CA GLU A 205 -15.36 58.51 5.79
C GLU A 205 -16.04 59.05 7.09
N THR A 206 -15.72 58.46 8.28
CA THR A 206 -16.33 58.88 9.56
C THR A 206 -15.55 60.01 10.23
N ASP A 207 -16.30 60.97 10.79
CA ASP A 207 -15.75 62.01 11.64
C ASP A 207 -16.01 61.72 13.12
N ASP A 208 -16.76 60.67 13.48
CA ASP A 208 -17.06 60.28 14.84
C ASP A 208 -15.82 59.64 15.52
N PRO A 209 -15.33 60.19 16.63
CA PRO A 209 -14.18 59.69 17.36
C PRO A 209 -14.37 58.28 17.94
N GLU A 210 -15.60 57.88 18.35
CA GLU A 210 -15.88 56.59 18.91
C GLU A 210 -15.86 55.52 17.80
N GLU A 211 -16.52 55.75 16.66
CA GLU A 211 -16.47 54.89 15.49
C GLU A 211 -15.04 54.71 14.97
N ARG A 212 -14.26 55.83 14.93
CA ARG A 212 -12.84 55.75 14.51
C ARG A 212 -12.03 54.84 15.41
N HIS A 213 -12.25 54.88 16.69
CA HIS A 213 -11.56 54.01 17.65
C HIS A 213 -11.91 52.54 17.42
N GLU A 214 -13.20 52.24 17.28
CA GLU A 214 -13.68 50.88 16.99
C GLU A 214 -13.12 50.34 15.69
N PHE A 215 -13.13 51.13 14.61
CA PHE A 215 -12.58 50.66 13.31
C PHE A 215 -11.08 50.40 13.39
N VAL A 216 -10.31 51.23 14.12
CA VAL A 216 -8.87 50.98 14.36
C VAL A 216 -8.66 49.67 15.11
N GLU A 217 -9.43 49.37 16.13
CA GLU A 217 -9.33 48.11 16.90
C GLU A 217 -9.61 46.90 16.01
N ILE A 218 -10.66 46.97 15.15
CA ILE A 218 -10.99 45.90 14.20
C ILE A 218 -9.86 45.70 13.19
N ILE A 219 -9.32 46.79 12.64
CA ILE A 219 -8.19 46.70 11.68
C ILE A 219 -6.98 46.05 12.35
N ASP A 220 -6.61 46.48 13.55
CA ASP A 220 -5.44 45.96 14.28
C ASP A 220 -5.61 44.48 14.66
N SER A 221 -6.81 44.11 15.11
CA SER A 221 -7.14 42.70 15.38
C SER A 221 -6.99 41.80 14.16
N ASN A 222 -7.53 42.22 13.01
CA ASN A 222 -7.43 41.46 11.74
C ASN A 222 -6.00 41.43 11.20
N ASN A 223 -5.23 42.50 11.39
CA ASN A 223 -3.81 42.54 11.01
C ASN A 223 -2.98 41.53 11.84
N ARG A 224 -3.20 41.48 13.16
CA ARG A 224 -2.56 40.46 14.02
C ARG A 224 -2.93 39.06 13.61
N MET A 225 -4.19 38.80 13.26
CA MET A 225 -4.63 37.48 12.74
C MET A 225 -3.92 37.12 11.44
N LEU A 226 -3.79 38.05 10.49
CA LEU A 226 -3.11 37.81 9.21
C LEU A 226 -1.62 37.52 9.40
N LEU A 227 -0.94 38.30 10.28
CA LEU A 227 0.48 38.03 10.59
C LEU A 227 0.68 36.67 11.23
N GLN A 228 -0.22 36.22 12.09
CA GLN A 228 -0.17 34.89 12.69
C GLN A 228 -0.33 33.80 11.63
N LEU A 229 -1.31 33.94 10.72
CA LEU A 229 -1.50 32.98 9.60
C LEU A 229 -0.26 32.86 8.71
N ILE A 230 0.36 34.00 8.38
CA ILE A 230 1.59 34.02 7.58
C ILE A 230 2.72 33.30 8.32
N SER A 231 2.86 33.56 9.63
CA SER A 231 3.87 32.88 10.46
C SER A 231 3.65 31.37 10.50
N ASP A 232 2.39 30.91 10.64
CA ASP A 232 2.03 29.50 10.70
C ASP A 232 2.34 28.79 9.36
N ILE A 233 2.06 29.46 8.23
CA ILE A 233 2.39 28.94 6.88
C ILE A 233 3.92 28.83 6.71
N LEU A 234 4.68 29.83 7.14
CA LEU A 234 6.14 29.80 7.06
C LEU A 234 6.74 28.73 7.98
N ASP A 235 6.19 28.54 9.19
CA ASP A 235 6.60 27.47 10.08
C ASP A 235 6.33 26.08 9.44
N LEU A 236 5.17 25.88 8.84
CA LEU A 236 4.85 24.65 8.12
C LEU A 236 5.83 24.40 6.97
N ALA A 237 6.12 25.41 6.15
CA ALA A 237 7.07 25.29 5.04
C ALA A 237 8.48 24.93 5.53
N LYS A 238 8.94 25.47 6.68
CA LYS A 238 10.21 25.13 7.30
C LYS A 238 10.23 23.69 7.83
N ILE A 239 9.12 23.21 8.39
CA ILE A 239 8.97 21.82 8.86
C ILE A 239 9.05 20.86 7.66
N GLU A 240 8.29 21.11 6.59
CA GLU A 240 8.28 20.27 5.40
C GLU A 240 9.63 20.20 4.68
N SER A 241 10.37 21.32 4.66
CA SER A 241 11.71 21.38 4.07
C SER A 241 12.83 20.86 4.99
N GLY A 242 12.52 20.55 6.25
CA GLY A 242 13.52 20.16 7.24
C GLY A 242 14.48 21.29 7.63
N THR A 243 14.11 22.54 7.35
CA THR A 243 14.95 23.73 7.60
C THR A 243 14.55 24.51 8.87
N MET A 244 13.75 23.88 9.73
CA MET A 244 13.32 24.51 10.98
C MET A 244 14.46 24.54 11.97
N ASP A 245 14.88 25.75 12.37
CA ASP A 245 15.89 25.96 13.39
C ASP A 245 15.28 25.90 14.78
N PHE A 246 15.89 25.08 15.66
CA PHE A 246 15.52 24.99 17.07
C PHE A 246 16.66 25.55 17.94
N LYS A 247 16.28 26.37 18.93
CA LYS A 247 17.19 26.92 19.94
C LYS A 247 17.05 26.14 21.23
N PHE A 248 17.74 24.99 21.29
CA PHE A 248 17.69 24.13 22.47
C PHE A 248 18.46 24.78 23.66
N ALA A 249 17.80 24.76 24.82
CA ALA A 249 18.39 25.17 26.08
C ALA A 249 17.79 24.36 27.23
N ASP A 250 18.48 24.29 28.37
CA ASP A 250 17.93 23.74 29.60
C ASP A 250 16.83 24.66 30.12
N MET A 251 15.67 24.10 30.46
CA MET A 251 14.57 24.88 31.02
C MET A 251 13.78 24.07 32.03
N ASN A 252 13.13 24.78 32.97
CA ASN A 252 12.21 24.18 33.89
C ASN A 252 10.78 24.26 33.33
N VAL A 253 10.13 23.11 33.11
CA VAL A 253 8.78 22.99 32.56
C VAL A 253 7.77 23.73 33.46
N LYS A 254 7.94 23.69 34.81
CA LYS A 254 7.07 24.34 35.75
C LYS A 254 7.03 25.86 35.52
N GLU A 255 8.16 26.48 35.25
CA GLU A 255 8.23 27.92 34.98
C GLU A 255 7.49 28.27 33.69
N VAL A 256 7.73 27.52 32.61
CA VAL A 256 7.07 27.71 31.31
C VAL A 256 5.54 27.57 31.44
N ILE A 257 5.08 26.54 32.14
CA ILE A 257 3.66 26.30 32.36
C ILE A 257 3.03 27.43 33.18
N ASN A 258 3.68 27.89 34.26
CA ASN A 258 3.18 29.00 35.09
C ASN A 258 3.05 30.30 34.30
N GLU A 259 4.00 30.64 33.45
CA GLU A 259 3.95 31.82 32.59
C GLU A 259 2.74 31.73 31.62
N ILE A 260 2.58 30.57 30.96
CA ILE A 260 1.47 30.32 30.04
C ILE A 260 0.15 30.43 30.77
N VAL A 261 -0.02 29.76 31.92
CA VAL A 261 -1.24 29.80 32.72
C VAL A 261 -1.58 31.24 33.14
N THR A 262 -0.58 32.02 33.59
CA THR A 262 -0.78 33.42 33.98
C THR A 262 -1.28 34.26 32.81
N SER A 263 -0.70 34.07 31.61
CA SER A 263 -1.11 34.82 30.42
C SER A 263 -2.51 34.43 29.91
N PHE A 264 -2.87 33.15 30.06
CA PHE A 264 -4.15 32.65 29.56
C PHE A 264 -5.32 32.88 30.53
N ARG A 265 -5.08 33.01 31.85
CA ARG A 265 -6.14 33.33 32.83
C ARG A 265 -6.92 34.62 32.50
N ILE A 266 -6.25 35.60 31.91
CA ILE A 266 -6.88 36.89 31.52
C ILE A 266 -7.80 36.71 30.30
N LYS A 267 -7.57 35.65 29.49
CA LYS A 267 -8.33 35.39 28.27
C LYS A 267 -9.45 34.37 28.44
N MET A 268 -9.58 33.80 29.64
CA MET A 268 -10.61 32.80 29.92
C MET A 268 -12.01 33.40 29.91
N PRO A 269 -12.99 32.73 29.29
CA PRO A 269 -14.41 33.07 29.47
C PRO A 269 -14.85 32.89 30.92
N ASP A 270 -15.84 33.65 31.36
CA ASP A 270 -16.32 33.64 32.77
C ASP A 270 -16.80 32.26 33.23
N ASN A 271 -17.28 31.43 32.33
CA ASN A 271 -17.84 30.09 32.58
C ASN A 271 -16.84 28.97 32.45
N VAL A 272 -15.55 29.25 32.13
CA VAL A 272 -14.53 28.23 31.94
C VAL A 272 -13.34 28.45 32.85
N ALA A 273 -13.09 27.50 33.74
CA ALA A 273 -11.95 27.59 34.68
C ALA A 273 -10.68 26.96 34.04
N LEU A 274 -9.53 27.68 34.15
CA LEU A 274 -8.23 27.12 33.82
C LEU A 274 -7.57 26.54 35.08
N ILE A 275 -7.44 25.23 35.11
CA ILE A 275 -6.85 24.48 36.22
C ILE A 275 -5.40 24.07 35.83
N ALA A 276 -4.47 24.46 36.69
CA ALA A 276 -3.08 23.96 36.61
C ALA A 276 -2.68 23.38 37.97
N PRO A 277 -2.02 22.22 38.05
CA PRO A 277 -1.57 21.62 39.30
C PRO A 277 -0.57 22.53 40.02
N GLN A 278 -0.85 22.88 41.26
CA GLN A 278 0.04 23.74 42.08
C GLN A 278 1.29 22.96 42.56
N ASP A 279 1.13 21.67 42.80
CA ASP A 279 2.17 20.78 43.34
C ASP A 279 2.88 19.93 42.25
N SER A 280 2.99 20.44 41.01
CA SER A 280 3.72 19.74 39.96
C SER A 280 5.21 19.68 40.33
N PRO A 281 5.87 18.52 40.14
CA PRO A 281 7.30 18.38 40.40
C PRO A 281 8.14 19.27 39.47
N GLU A 282 9.31 19.69 39.94
CA GLU A 282 10.27 20.36 39.07
C GLU A 282 10.74 19.37 38.01
N CYS A 283 10.66 19.79 36.76
CA CYS A 283 11.08 18.97 35.61
C CYS A 283 11.98 19.82 34.71
N GLN A 284 13.23 19.42 34.66
CA GLN A 284 14.20 20.02 33.74
C GLN A 284 14.21 19.25 32.43
N ILE A 285 14.12 19.99 31.32
CA ILE A 285 14.20 19.45 29.98
C ILE A 285 15.14 20.27 29.11
N TYR A 286 15.74 19.62 28.10
CA TYR A 286 16.53 20.28 27.06
C TYR A 286 15.68 20.44 25.81
N SER A 287 15.15 21.65 25.59
CA SER A 287 14.20 21.90 24.49
C SER A 287 14.24 23.36 24.04
N ASP A 288 13.45 23.70 23.01
CA ASP A 288 13.23 25.11 22.59
C ASP A 288 12.02 25.67 23.32
N ARG A 289 12.28 26.64 24.21
CA ARG A 289 11.24 27.31 25.04
C ARG A 289 10.15 27.97 24.19
N MET A 290 10.55 28.65 23.12
CA MET A 290 9.61 29.39 22.27
C MET A 290 8.66 28.42 21.55
N ARG A 291 9.19 27.32 21.02
CA ARG A 291 8.40 26.30 20.33
C ARG A 291 7.49 25.51 21.29
N LEU A 292 8.00 25.18 22.46
CA LEU A 292 7.19 24.54 23.49
C LEU A 292 6.03 25.45 23.91
N THR A 293 6.29 26.73 24.16
CA THR A 293 5.25 27.73 24.48
C THR A 293 4.24 27.84 23.33
N GLN A 294 4.69 27.88 22.08
CA GLN A 294 3.82 27.93 20.89
C GLN A 294 2.88 26.75 20.82
N VAL A 295 3.39 25.52 20.99
CA VAL A 295 2.57 24.29 20.95
C VAL A 295 1.52 24.31 22.05
N ILE A 296 1.90 24.59 23.30
CA ILE A 296 0.97 24.61 24.42
C ILE A 296 -0.09 25.72 24.24
N SER A 297 0.34 26.90 23.78
CA SER A 297 -0.58 28.03 23.52
C SER A 297 -1.59 27.70 22.43
N ASN A 298 -1.19 26.97 21.37
CA ASN A 298 -2.11 26.54 20.31
C ASN A 298 -3.15 25.53 20.84
N PHE A 299 -2.74 24.59 21.70
CA PHE A 299 -3.70 23.68 22.34
C PHE A 299 -4.67 24.41 23.28
N LEU A 300 -4.18 25.37 24.08
CA LEU A 300 -5.04 26.16 24.97
C LEU A 300 -6.02 27.05 24.20
N ASN A 301 -5.57 27.72 23.13
CA ASN A 301 -6.46 28.52 22.27
C ASN A 301 -7.57 27.63 21.66
N ASN A 302 -7.23 26.43 21.18
CA ASN A 302 -8.22 25.49 20.68
C ASN A 302 -9.18 25.02 21.80
N ALA A 303 -8.65 24.69 22.98
CA ALA A 303 -9.47 24.29 24.12
C ALA A 303 -10.46 25.42 24.53
N ILE A 304 -10.02 26.67 24.59
CA ILE A 304 -10.88 27.82 24.90
C ILE A 304 -11.95 27.96 23.81
N LYS A 305 -11.59 27.87 22.55
CA LYS A 305 -12.52 28.01 21.41
C LYS A 305 -13.65 26.98 21.43
N TYR A 306 -13.38 25.75 21.88
CA TYR A 306 -14.33 24.64 21.84
C TYR A 306 -14.93 24.27 23.20
N THR A 307 -14.61 24.98 24.27
CA THR A 307 -15.19 24.76 25.60
C THR A 307 -16.10 25.93 25.96
N SER A 308 -17.42 25.70 25.98
CA SER A 308 -18.41 26.73 26.31
C SER A 308 -18.61 26.88 27.81
N GLU A 309 -18.43 25.81 28.59
CA GLU A 309 -18.58 25.80 30.07
C GLU A 309 -17.74 24.66 30.66
N GLY A 310 -17.33 24.77 31.92
CA GLY A 310 -16.60 23.77 32.66
C GLY A 310 -15.15 24.14 32.94
N CYS A 311 -14.19 23.23 32.67
CA CYS A 311 -12.79 23.54 32.95
C CYS A 311 -11.83 22.99 31.87
N ILE A 312 -10.70 23.69 31.73
CA ILE A 312 -9.55 23.28 30.93
C ILE A 312 -8.42 22.96 31.90
N THR A 313 -7.88 21.78 31.87
CA THR A 313 -6.77 21.34 32.73
C THR A 313 -5.47 21.26 31.94
N LEU A 314 -4.45 21.97 32.39
CA LEU A 314 -3.10 21.92 31.88
C LEU A 314 -2.19 21.23 32.90
N ALA A 315 -1.72 20.01 32.57
CA ALA A 315 -0.87 19.20 33.43
C ALA A 315 0.32 18.58 32.65
N TYR A 316 1.36 18.21 33.40
CA TYR A 316 2.53 17.49 32.84
C TYR A 316 3.02 16.46 33.82
#